data_0f53d84e3214155d9d287b90cbf38f82
#
_entry.id   0f53d84e3214155d9d287b90cbf38f82
#
_cell.length_a   1.000
_cell.length_b   1.000
_cell.length_c   1.000
_cell.angle_alpha   90.00
_cell.angle_beta   90.00
_cell.angle_gamma   90.00
#
_symmetry.space_group_name_H-M   'P 1'
#
loop_
_entity.id
_entity.type
_entity.pdbx_description
1 polymer ?
#
loop_
_entity_poly.entity_id
_entity_poly.type
_entity_poly.pdbx_seq_one_letter_code
_entity_poly.pdbx_strand_id
1 'polypeptide(L)'
;MNLIKSTGTFSLFVILSRILGYIRDFFIAIYLGSGPIADAFFVAFRIPNTFRRLFAEGTFNAAFVPSYTSELLSSKKKAQKFADTVFNLLVLALLSLTILVEIFMPSFIKLIAPGFSDLDEKFKLSVDLTLSLIHI
;
A
#
# COMPACT_ATOMS: atom_id res chain seq x y z
N MET A 1 -17.06 17.32 23.40
CA MET A 1 -16.15 16.21 23.11
C MET A 1 -14.74 16.66 23.52
N ASN A 2 -14.11 16.03 24.52
CA ASN A 2 -12.82 16.50 25.01
C ASN A 2 -11.71 16.18 23.98
N LEU A 3 -11.32 17.18 23.21
CA LEU A 3 -10.24 17.11 22.21
C LEU A 3 -8.98 16.46 22.78
N ILE A 4 -8.60 16.78 24.01
CA ILE A 4 -7.43 16.22 24.72
C ILE A 4 -7.54 14.70 24.87
N LYS A 5 -8.71 14.18 25.25
CA LYS A 5 -8.92 12.72 25.38
C LYS A 5 -8.87 12.02 24.03
N SER A 6 -9.48 12.61 22.99
CA SER A 6 -9.47 12.05 21.64
C SER A 6 -8.05 12.01 21.05
N THR A 7 -7.30 13.12 21.19
CA THR A 7 -5.91 13.19 20.71
C THR A 7 -5.00 12.23 21.49
N GLY A 8 -5.18 12.14 22.82
CA GLY A 8 -4.40 11.20 23.66
C GLY A 8 -4.64 9.74 23.26
N THR A 9 -5.90 9.35 23.05
CA THR A 9 -6.23 7.99 22.59
C THR A 9 -5.65 7.70 21.21
N PHE A 10 -5.78 8.62 20.26
CA PHE A 10 -5.19 8.48 18.94
C PHE A 10 -3.66 8.31 19.01
N SER A 11 -2.97 9.16 19.77
CA SER A 11 -1.52 9.10 19.94
C SER A 11 -1.07 7.78 20.57
N LEU A 12 -1.81 7.25 21.53
CA LEU A 12 -1.51 5.96 22.14
C LEU A 12 -1.59 4.82 21.13
N PHE A 13 -2.62 4.78 20.29
CA PHE A 13 -2.75 3.76 19.25
C PHE A 13 -1.66 3.89 18.16
N VAL A 14 -1.26 5.12 17.83
CA VAL A 14 -0.13 5.34 16.90
C VAL A 14 1.18 4.82 17.48
N ILE A 15 1.46 5.09 18.75
CA ILE A 15 2.67 4.58 19.42
C ILE A 15 2.63 3.05 19.48
N LEU A 16 1.51 2.45 19.87
CA LEU A 16 1.36 1.00 19.93
C LEU A 16 1.57 0.36 18.56
N SER A 17 1.00 0.93 17.50
CA SER A 17 1.19 0.47 16.13
C SER A 17 2.66 0.54 15.70
N ARG A 18 3.39 1.59 16.08
CA ARG A 18 4.82 1.71 15.78
C ARG A 18 5.67 0.68 16.53
N ILE A 19 5.35 0.42 17.80
CA ILE A 19 6.04 -0.61 18.59
C ILE A 19 5.80 -1.99 17.97
N LEU A 20 4.56 -2.32 17.61
CA LEU A 20 4.25 -3.59 16.95
C LEU A 20 4.94 -3.72 15.59
N GLY A 21 5.01 -2.62 14.82
CA GLY A 21 5.75 -2.57 13.58
C GLY A 21 7.25 -2.85 13.76
N TYR A 22 7.85 -2.25 14.79
CA TYR A 22 9.26 -2.51 15.13
C TYR A 22 9.50 -3.97 15.56
N ILE A 23 8.62 -4.53 16.38
CA ILE A 23 8.70 -5.94 16.79
C ILE A 23 8.60 -6.86 15.57
N ARG A 24 7.68 -6.59 14.65
CA ARG A 24 7.57 -7.33 13.38
C ARG A 24 8.90 -7.28 12.60
N ASP A 25 9.45 -6.09 12.41
CA ASP A 25 10.68 -5.90 11.63
C ASP A 25 11.89 -6.58 12.31
N PHE A 26 11.92 -6.58 13.64
CA PHE A 26 12.91 -7.32 14.43
C PHE A 26 12.83 -8.85 14.21
N PHE A 27 11.62 -9.41 14.22
CA PHE A 27 11.45 -10.83 13.91
C PHE A 27 11.79 -11.16 12.46
N ILE A 28 11.42 -10.31 11.51
CA ILE A 28 11.81 -10.47 10.11
C ILE A 28 13.35 -10.53 9.99
N ALA A 29 14.05 -9.62 10.66
CA ALA A 29 15.52 -9.60 10.65
C ALA A 29 16.15 -10.87 11.26
N ILE A 30 15.57 -11.41 12.34
CA ILE A 30 16.04 -12.64 12.98
C ILE A 30 15.81 -13.87 12.08
N TYR A 31 14.61 -14.00 11.52
CA TYR A 31 14.24 -15.22 10.80
C TYR A 31 14.71 -15.24 9.34
N LEU A 32 14.66 -14.09 8.65
CA LEU A 32 15.15 -13.99 7.27
C LEU A 32 16.64 -13.70 7.17
N GLY A 33 17.23 -13.09 8.23
CA GLY A 33 18.62 -12.69 8.21
C GLY A 33 18.93 -11.61 7.15
N SER A 34 20.18 -11.57 6.68
CA SER A 34 20.68 -10.65 5.65
C SER A 34 20.98 -11.39 4.32
N GLY A 35 20.16 -12.35 3.96
CA GLY A 35 20.37 -13.20 2.79
C GLY A 35 19.55 -12.80 1.55
N PRO A 36 19.76 -13.55 0.45
CA PRO A 36 19.03 -13.36 -0.81
C PRO A 36 17.50 -13.37 -0.66
N ILE A 37 17.00 -14.17 0.28
CA ILE A 37 15.57 -14.29 0.58
C ILE A 37 15.02 -13.01 1.21
N ALA A 38 15.77 -12.39 2.13
CA ALA A 38 15.39 -11.12 2.74
C ALA A 38 15.33 -10.00 1.70
N ASP A 39 16.34 -9.93 0.82
CA ASP A 39 16.39 -8.94 -0.26
C ASP A 39 15.19 -9.09 -1.19
N ALA A 40 14.88 -10.31 -1.63
CA ALA A 40 13.74 -10.63 -2.47
C ALA A 40 12.42 -10.24 -1.79
N PHE A 41 12.26 -10.54 -0.51
CA PHE A 41 11.08 -10.18 0.27
C PHE A 41 10.90 -8.66 0.38
N PHE A 42 11.94 -7.91 0.69
CA PHE A 42 11.85 -6.45 0.82
C PHE A 42 11.54 -5.78 -0.52
N VAL A 43 12.09 -6.27 -1.63
CA VAL A 43 11.76 -5.78 -2.97
C VAL A 43 10.30 -6.09 -3.30
N ALA A 44 9.86 -7.32 -3.07
CA ALA A 44 8.49 -7.75 -3.31
C ALA A 44 7.47 -6.94 -2.50
N PHE A 45 7.77 -6.67 -1.23
CA PHE A 45 6.91 -5.92 -0.32
C PHE A 45 6.84 -4.42 -0.67
N ARG A 46 7.86 -3.86 -1.33
CA ARG A 46 7.91 -2.45 -1.69
C ARG A 46 6.77 -2.04 -2.63
N ILE A 47 6.44 -2.88 -3.61
CA ILE A 47 5.41 -2.57 -4.63
C ILE A 47 4.03 -2.41 -4.01
N PRO A 48 3.44 -3.44 -3.34
CA PRO A 48 2.12 -3.31 -2.74
C PRO A 48 2.07 -2.21 -1.68
N ASN A 49 3.13 -2.05 -0.90
CA ASN A 49 3.19 -1.02 0.13
C ASN A 49 3.21 0.40 -0.44
N THR A 50 3.87 0.63 -1.58
CA THR A 50 3.84 1.92 -2.26
C THR A 50 2.44 2.24 -2.77
N PHE A 51 1.75 1.29 -3.38
CA PHE A 51 0.37 1.47 -3.82
C PHE A 51 -0.58 1.70 -2.65
N ARG A 52 -0.44 0.95 -1.57
CA ARG A 52 -1.22 1.17 -0.35
C ARG A 52 -1.05 2.61 0.18
N ARG A 53 0.15 3.15 0.21
CA ARG A 53 0.41 4.53 0.65
C ARG A 53 -0.19 5.57 -0.27
N LEU A 54 -0.13 5.36 -1.58
CA LEU A 54 -0.70 6.29 -2.56
C LEU A 54 -2.22 6.33 -2.48
N PHE A 55 -2.87 5.18 -2.44
CA PHE A 55 -4.33 5.09 -2.56
C PHE A 55 -5.07 5.02 -1.22
N ALA A 56 -4.47 4.45 -0.17
CA ALA A 56 -5.16 4.24 1.11
C ALA A 56 -4.73 5.20 2.23
N GLU A 57 -3.52 5.73 2.24
CA GLU A 57 -2.97 6.40 3.43
C GLU A 57 -2.90 7.93 3.39
N GLY A 58 -3.32 8.61 2.35
CA GLY A 58 -3.23 10.04 2.48
C GLY A 58 -3.50 10.85 1.24
N THR A 59 -2.85 10.55 0.12
CA THR A 59 -2.97 11.36 -1.09
C THR A 59 -4.40 11.36 -1.62
N PHE A 60 -5.04 10.22 -1.65
CA PHE A 60 -6.45 10.09 -2.05
C PHE A 60 -7.37 10.82 -1.08
N ASN A 61 -7.20 10.62 0.23
CA ASN A 61 -8.04 11.26 1.24
C ASN A 61 -7.90 12.78 1.24
N ALA A 62 -6.70 13.31 1.00
CA ALA A 62 -6.47 14.75 0.92
C ALA A 62 -7.23 15.41 -0.24
N ALA A 63 -7.45 14.70 -1.33
CA ALA A 63 -8.25 15.19 -2.46
C ALA A 63 -9.75 14.90 -2.32
N PHE A 64 -10.09 13.69 -1.85
CA PHE A 64 -11.47 13.22 -1.77
C PHE A 64 -12.28 13.98 -0.70
N VAL A 65 -11.73 14.15 0.50
CA VAL A 65 -12.49 14.73 1.64
C VAL A 65 -12.96 16.15 1.36
N PRO A 66 -12.14 17.11 0.88
CA PRO A 66 -12.61 18.44 0.55
C PRO A 66 -13.68 18.46 -0.55
N SER A 67 -13.47 17.65 -1.60
CA SER A 67 -14.40 17.56 -2.73
C SER A 67 -15.75 16.99 -2.29
N TYR A 68 -15.73 15.90 -1.52
CA TYR A 68 -16.94 15.28 -0.96
C TYR A 68 -17.70 16.24 -0.03
N THR A 69 -16.98 16.99 0.82
CA THR A 69 -17.58 17.95 1.74
C THR A 69 -18.25 19.09 0.98
N SER A 70 -17.63 19.59 -0.09
CA SER A 70 -18.22 20.61 -0.96
C SER A 70 -19.55 20.15 -1.59
N GLU A 71 -19.58 18.92 -2.11
CA GLU A 71 -20.80 18.34 -2.67
C GLU A 71 -21.88 18.11 -1.59
N LEU A 72 -21.46 17.72 -0.37
CA LEU A 72 -22.35 17.50 0.76
C LEU A 72 -23.05 18.78 1.22
N LEU A 73 -22.36 19.92 1.19
CA LEU A 73 -22.94 21.23 1.48
C LEU A 73 -24.01 21.62 0.45
N SER A 74 -23.87 21.17 -0.79
CA SER A 74 -24.86 21.44 -1.85
C SER A 74 -26.09 20.52 -1.74
N SER A 75 -25.88 19.21 -1.64
CA SER A 75 -26.95 18.21 -1.50
C SER A 75 -26.40 16.84 -1.14
N LYS A 76 -27.03 16.17 -0.17
CA LYS A 76 -26.68 14.79 0.22
C LYS A 76 -26.74 13.82 -0.98
N LYS A 77 -27.70 14.00 -1.90
CA LYS A 77 -27.85 13.19 -3.10
C LYS A 77 -26.69 13.37 -4.08
N LYS A 78 -26.20 14.61 -4.24
CA LYS A 78 -25.04 14.90 -5.08
C LYS A 78 -23.76 14.32 -4.48
N ALA A 79 -23.56 14.47 -3.17
CA ALA A 79 -22.42 13.88 -2.46
C ALA A 79 -22.37 12.36 -2.61
N GLN A 80 -23.53 11.68 -2.48
CA GLN A 80 -23.61 10.24 -2.68
C GLN A 80 -23.22 9.86 -4.12
N LYS A 81 -23.80 10.52 -5.12
CA LYS A 81 -23.47 10.25 -6.53
C LYS A 81 -22.00 10.51 -6.83
N PHE A 82 -21.39 11.54 -6.25
CA PHE A 82 -19.97 11.82 -6.37
C PHE A 82 -19.15 10.68 -5.77
N ALA A 83 -19.47 10.24 -4.54
CA ALA A 83 -18.78 9.14 -3.89
C ALA A 83 -18.86 7.84 -4.70
N ASP A 84 -20.04 7.48 -5.21
CA ASP A 84 -20.24 6.28 -6.03
C ASP A 84 -19.44 6.35 -7.34
N THR A 85 -19.40 7.54 -7.97
CA THR A 85 -18.61 7.74 -9.19
C THR A 85 -17.12 7.60 -8.94
N VAL A 86 -16.62 8.23 -7.88
CA VAL A 86 -15.20 8.15 -7.49
C VAL A 86 -14.83 6.71 -7.10
N PHE A 87 -15.69 6.02 -6.35
CA PHE A 87 -15.49 4.63 -5.99
C PHE A 87 -15.37 3.73 -7.22
N ASN A 88 -16.30 3.83 -8.17
CA ASN A 88 -16.27 3.04 -9.39
C ASN A 88 -15.02 3.32 -10.24
N LEU A 89 -14.63 4.58 -10.36
CA LEU A 89 -13.41 4.98 -11.07
C LEU A 89 -12.16 4.42 -10.38
N LEU A 90 -12.12 4.47 -9.06
CA LEU A 90 -11.00 3.95 -8.26
C LEU A 90 -10.88 2.43 -8.42
N VAL A 91 -11.99 1.71 -8.33
CA VAL A 91 -12.03 0.25 -8.53
C VAL A 91 -11.53 -0.10 -9.93
N LEU A 92 -12.03 0.59 -10.97
CA LEU A 92 -11.60 0.35 -12.34
C LEU A 92 -10.10 0.63 -12.53
N ALA A 93 -9.62 1.75 -12.00
CA ALA A 93 -8.21 2.12 -12.09
C ALA A 93 -7.30 1.13 -11.36
N LEU A 94 -7.67 0.72 -10.15
CA LEU A 94 -6.90 -0.25 -9.37
C LEU A 94 -6.91 -1.63 -10.01
N LEU A 95 -8.04 -2.12 -10.52
CA LEU A 95 -8.12 -3.37 -11.25
C LEU A 95 -7.25 -3.37 -12.51
N SER A 96 -7.36 -2.31 -13.31
CA SER A 96 -6.55 -2.17 -14.52
C SER A 96 -5.06 -2.15 -14.20
N LEU A 97 -4.68 -1.43 -13.15
CA LEU A 97 -3.29 -1.35 -12.69
C LEU A 97 -2.78 -2.70 -12.17
N THR A 98 -3.60 -3.41 -11.39
CA THR A 98 -3.25 -4.75 -10.88
C THR A 98 -3.01 -5.73 -12.02
N ILE A 99 -3.93 -5.80 -12.99
CA ILE A 99 -3.78 -6.66 -14.17
C ILE A 99 -2.52 -6.31 -14.96
N LEU A 100 -2.26 -5.02 -15.15
CA LEU A 100 -1.05 -4.57 -15.86
C LEU A 100 0.22 -4.97 -15.12
N VAL A 101 0.26 -4.77 -13.81
CA VAL A 101 1.41 -5.14 -12.98
C VAL A 101 1.61 -6.66 -12.95
N GLU A 102 0.53 -7.46 -12.88
CA GLU A 102 0.63 -8.93 -12.95
C GLU A 102 1.23 -9.42 -14.27
N ILE A 103 0.72 -8.91 -15.40
CA ILE A 103 1.22 -9.31 -16.73
C ILE A 103 2.69 -8.91 -16.93
N PHE A 104 3.07 -7.72 -16.46
CA PHE A 104 4.41 -7.17 -16.64
C PHE A 104 5.32 -7.31 -15.42
N MET A 105 4.99 -8.20 -14.47
CA MET A 105 5.71 -8.33 -13.21
C MET A 105 7.24 -8.51 -13.39
N PRO A 106 7.75 -9.36 -14.30
CA PRO A 106 9.18 -9.49 -14.49
C PRO A 106 9.86 -8.17 -14.91
N SER A 107 9.19 -7.38 -15.77
CA SER A 107 9.70 -6.07 -16.18
C SER A 107 9.67 -5.05 -15.05
N PHE A 108 8.65 -5.10 -14.20
CA PHE A 108 8.56 -4.25 -13.00
C PHE A 108 9.67 -4.55 -11.99
N ILE A 109 9.97 -5.81 -11.74
CA ILE A 109 11.07 -6.19 -10.83
C ILE A 109 12.42 -5.74 -11.40
N LYS A 110 12.67 -5.88 -12.71
CA LYS A 110 13.89 -5.36 -13.36
C LYS A 110 14.03 -3.83 -13.19
N LEU A 111 12.93 -3.11 -13.26
CA LEU A 111 12.93 -1.64 -13.08
C LEU A 111 13.25 -1.22 -11.64
N ILE A 112 12.70 -1.94 -10.66
CA ILE A 112 12.82 -1.60 -9.24
C ILE A 112 14.13 -2.12 -8.61
N ALA A 113 14.56 -3.28 -9.05
CA ALA A 113 15.77 -3.96 -8.57
C ALA A 113 16.64 -4.44 -9.75
N PRO A 114 17.26 -3.51 -10.51
CA PRO A 114 18.04 -3.87 -11.68
C PRO A 114 19.21 -4.81 -11.37
N GLY A 115 19.79 -4.74 -10.16
CA GLY A 115 20.85 -5.64 -9.73
C GLY A 115 20.42 -7.09 -9.46
N PHE A 116 19.11 -7.41 -9.56
CA PHE A 116 18.62 -8.78 -9.40
C PHE A 116 18.55 -9.53 -10.73
N SER A 117 18.64 -8.82 -11.86
CA SER A 117 18.57 -9.44 -13.19
C SER A 117 19.68 -10.44 -13.46
N ASP A 118 20.83 -10.28 -12.80
CA ASP A 118 22.01 -11.17 -12.96
C ASP A 118 22.00 -12.35 -11.98
N LEU A 119 20.99 -12.43 -11.09
CA LEU A 119 20.83 -13.45 -10.06
C LEU A 119 19.48 -14.15 -10.25
N ASP A 120 19.41 -15.09 -11.15
CA ASP A 120 18.16 -15.78 -11.58
C ASP A 120 17.28 -16.24 -10.41
N GLU A 121 17.89 -16.78 -9.37
CA GLU A 121 17.18 -17.29 -8.19
C GLU A 121 16.51 -16.15 -7.38
N LYS A 122 17.25 -15.06 -7.11
CA LYS A 122 16.69 -13.87 -6.43
C LYS A 122 15.59 -13.20 -7.25
N PHE A 123 15.81 -13.10 -8.55
CA PHE A 123 14.86 -12.49 -9.46
C PHE A 123 13.54 -13.26 -9.47
N LYS A 124 13.60 -14.58 -9.71
CA LYS A 124 12.43 -15.45 -9.72
C LYS A 124 11.68 -15.42 -8.39
N LEU A 125 12.40 -15.53 -7.28
CA LEU A 125 11.80 -15.44 -5.95
C LEU A 125 11.11 -14.09 -5.70
N SER A 126 11.70 -12.98 -6.16
CA SER A 126 11.09 -11.64 -6.04
C SER A 126 9.80 -11.53 -6.86
N VAL A 127 9.77 -12.09 -8.06
CA VAL A 127 8.57 -12.12 -8.91
C VAL A 127 7.47 -12.94 -8.22
N ASP A 128 7.77 -14.16 -7.80
CA ASP A 128 6.80 -15.06 -7.18
C ASP A 128 6.24 -14.49 -5.87
N LEU A 129 7.09 -13.93 -5.03
CA LEU A 129 6.66 -13.27 -3.78
C LEU A 129 5.80 -12.03 -4.04
N THR A 130 6.15 -11.22 -5.05
CA THR A 130 5.36 -10.02 -5.36
C THR A 130 3.98 -10.40 -5.87
N LEU A 131 3.88 -11.39 -6.76
CA LEU A 131 2.61 -11.91 -7.24
C LEU A 131 1.76 -12.46 -6.08
N SER A 132 2.37 -13.22 -5.17
CA SER A 132 1.69 -13.72 -3.98
C SER A 132 1.16 -12.59 -3.08
N LEU A 133 1.96 -11.53 -2.86
CA LEU A 133 1.58 -10.39 -2.01
C LEU A 133 0.50 -9.49 -2.62
N ILE A 134 0.36 -9.46 -3.93
CA ILE A 134 -0.72 -8.72 -4.61
C ILE A 134 -2.06 -9.42 -4.41
N HIS A 135 -2.07 -10.76 -4.27
CA HIS A 135 -3.30 -11.55 -4.09
C HIS A 135 -3.77 -11.66 -2.62
N ILE A 136 -2.98 -11.21 -1.65
CA ILE A 136 -3.35 -11.17 -0.23
C ILE A 136 -4.02 -9.84 0.12
#